data_7c044f378dca96791e6cae9ed0c2a33c
#
_entry.id   7c044f378dca96791e6cae9ed0c2a33c
#
_cell.length_a   1.000
_cell.length_b   1.000
_cell.length_c   1.000
_cell.angle_alpha   90.00
_cell.angle_beta   90.00
_cell.angle_gamma   90.00
#
_symmetry.space_group_name_H-M   'P 1'
#
loop_
_entity.id
_entity.type
_entity.pdbx_description
1 polymer ?
#
loop_
_entity_poly.entity_id
_entity_poly.type
_entity_poly.pdbx_seq_one_letter_code
_entity_poly.pdbx_strand_id
1 'polypeptide(L)'
;MTVRTSLLEARLLTGDEGLYRTFETHYQGHLDAXDFYQSKMLEMRQRHAKYQDTPYSLEPNCKESPGGLRDLQVILWMTRAAGFGSSWNELLANQLLTRREAKELAANERLLKTIRARLHLLAGRRQDVLVFDLQTQLGEAFGYRPNAAKRTSEQLMRRYYWAAKAVTQLNTVVLQNXEARLFPTEXGITRTINARFVERQGMLEIADXDLYQREXAAILETFLVYEQTRGVKGLAANTLRALYNARTLMDGKWRNAPANRAMFLSILQQPXGITHALRLMNQTSVLGRYLVNFRRIVX
;
A
#
# COMPACT_ATOMS: atom_id res chain seq x y z
N MET A 1 -7.64 30.51 3.47
CA MET A 1 -7.97 31.94 3.48
C MET A 1 -6.85 32.77 4.06
N THR A 2 -6.40 32.43 5.24
CA THR A 2 -5.33 33.18 5.90
C THR A 2 -4.03 33.21 5.09
N VAL A 3 -3.67 32.09 4.47
CA VAL A 3 -2.44 32.01 3.70
C VAL A 3 -2.51 32.92 2.47
N ARG A 4 -3.67 32.93 1.81
CA ARG A 4 -3.85 33.75 0.65
C ARG A 4 -3.79 35.24 1.01
N THR A 5 -4.38 35.58 2.15
CA THR A 5 -4.32 36.96 2.65
C THR A 5 -2.88 37.36 2.95
N SER A 6 -2.12 36.42 3.54
CA SER A 6 -0.71 36.69 3.85
C SER A 6 0.13 36.92 2.60
N LEU A 7 -0.17 36.19 1.52
CA LEU A 7 0.54 36.39 0.27
C LEU A 7 0.24 37.75 -0.33
N LEU A 8 -1.01 38.20 -0.24
CA LEU A 8 -1.37 39.56 -0.70
C LEU A 8 -0.64 40.61 0.10
N GLU A 9 -0.56 40.42 1.41
CA GLU A 9 0.16 41.35 2.26
C GLU A 9 1.64 41.40 1.92
N ALA A 10 2.23 40.21 1.65
CA ALA A 10 3.63 40.15 1.27
C ALA A 10 3.89 40.90 -0.04
N ARG A 11 2.97 40.74 -0.99
CA ARG A 11 3.08 41.44 -2.27
C ARG A 11 3.08 42.97 -2.06
N LEU A 12 2.16 43.43 -1.23
CA LEU A 12 2.07 44.85 -0.95
C LEU A 12 3.30 45.38 -0.25
N LEU A 13 3.86 44.58 0.65
CA LEU A 13 5.03 45.00 1.41
C LEU A 13 6.28 45.02 0.54
N THR A 14 6.47 44.04 -0.31
CA THR A 14 7.68 43.95 -1.13
C THR A 14 7.63 44.80 -2.37
N GLY A 15 6.44 44.99 -2.93
CA GLY A 15 6.30 45.72 -4.19
C GLY A 15 6.83 44.96 -5.39
N ASP A 16 7.04 43.65 -5.23
CA ASP A 16 7.59 42.82 -6.30
C ASP A 16 6.48 41.93 -6.88
N GLU A 17 5.91 42.37 -7.98
CA GLU A 17 4.81 41.63 -8.61
C GLU A 17 5.27 40.32 -9.21
N GLY A 18 6.49 40.26 -9.74
CA GLY A 18 7.02 39.03 -10.29
C GLY A 18 7.15 37.98 -9.23
N LEU A 19 7.70 38.34 -8.07
CA LEU A 19 7.85 37.43 -6.96
C LEU A 19 6.48 36.96 -6.44
N TYR A 20 5.54 37.92 -6.35
CA TYR A 20 4.19 37.56 -5.90
C TYR A 20 3.53 36.57 -6.83
N ARG A 21 3.65 36.81 -8.14
CA ARG A 21 3.07 35.86 -9.11
C ARG A 21 3.67 34.49 -8.98
N THR A 22 4.98 34.41 -8.75
CA THR A 22 5.65 33.15 -8.55
C THR A 22 5.10 32.47 -7.33
N PHE A 23 4.97 33.18 -6.20
CA PHE A 23 4.40 32.62 -4.99
C PHE A 23 2.96 32.19 -5.21
N GLU A 24 2.17 32.98 -5.85
CA GLU A 24 0.76 32.67 -6.08
C GLU A 24 0.61 31.45 -6.97
N THR A 25 1.44 31.33 -7.99
CA THR A 25 1.39 30.16 -8.87
C THR A 25 1.72 28.89 -8.11
N HIS A 26 2.77 28.91 -7.29
CA HIS A 26 3.12 27.75 -6.48
C HIS A 26 2.02 27.42 -5.49
N TYR A 27 1.44 28.45 -4.86
CA TYR A 27 0.39 28.23 -3.88
C TYR A 27 -0.86 27.62 -4.52
N GLN A 28 -1.27 28.14 -5.67
CA GLN A 28 -2.44 27.60 -6.39
C GLN A 28 -2.18 26.18 -6.85
N GLY A 29 -0.97 25.90 -7.33
CA GLY A 29 -0.61 24.55 -7.74
C GLY A 29 -0.69 23.58 -6.58
N HIS A 30 -0.24 23.99 -5.41
CA HIS A 30 -0.31 23.15 -4.23
C HIS A 30 -1.75 22.90 -3.81
N LEU A 31 -2.60 23.94 -3.82
CA LEU A 31 -4.01 23.79 -3.49
C LEU A 31 -4.72 22.88 -4.47
N ASP A 32 -4.42 23.02 -5.75
CA ASP A 32 -5.02 22.17 -6.77
C ASP A 32 -4.62 20.71 -6.57
N ALA A 33 -3.37 20.51 -6.24
CA ALA A 33 -2.90 19.16 -5.96
C ALA A 33 -3.59 18.57 -4.74
N UNK A 34 -3.79 19.22 -3.86
CA UNK A 34 -4.36 18.79 -2.72
C UNK A 34 -5.71 18.42 -2.90
N ASP A 35 -6.43 19.36 -3.56
CA ASP A 35 -7.82 19.03 -3.86
C ASP A 35 -7.90 17.79 -4.74
N PHE A 36 -7.03 17.72 -5.72
CA PHE A 36 -7.02 16.56 -6.62
C PHE A 36 -6.74 15.27 -5.82
N TYR A 37 -5.80 15.32 -4.90
CA TYR A 37 -5.48 14.17 -4.05
C TYR A 37 -6.72 13.73 -3.26
N GLN A 38 -7.38 14.67 -2.60
CA GLN A 38 -8.56 14.36 -1.79
C GLN A 38 -9.67 13.75 -2.66
N SER A 39 -9.89 14.35 -3.82
CA SER A 39 -10.92 13.88 -4.73
C SER A 39 -10.62 12.47 -5.23
N LYS A 40 -9.37 12.22 -5.61
CA LYS A 40 -9.00 10.90 -6.12
C LYS A 40 -9.03 9.84 -5.02
N MET A 41 -8.67 10.22 -3.79
CA MET A 41 -8.76 9.28 -2.66
C MET A 41 -10.21 8.88 -2.41
N LEU A 42 -11.11 9.86 -2.47
CA LEU A 42 -12.53 9.56 -2.29
C LEU A 42 -13.04 8.63 -3.39
N GLU A 43 -12.69 8.93 -4.64
CA GLU A 43 -13.07 8.06 -5.77
C GLU A 43 -12.53 6.65 -5.59
N MET A 44 -11.28 6.53 -5.13
CA MET A 44 -10.67 5.23 -4.93
C MET A 44 -11.39 4.44 -3.84
N ARG A 45 -11.71 5.11 -2.72
CA ARG A 45 -12.43 4.44 -1.65
C ARG A 45 -13.80 3.97 -2.11
N GLN A 46 -14.50 4.79 -2.88
CA GLN A 46 -15.82 4.42 -3.40
C GLN A 46 -15.72 3.25 -4.37
N ARG A 47 -14.70 3.26 -5.23
CA ARG A 47 -14.49 2.15 -6.16
C ARG A 47 -14.14 0.87 -5.41
N HIS A 48 -13.26 0.97 -4.42
CA HIS A 48 -12.89 -0.21 -3.63
C HIS A 48 -14.10 -0.79 -2.89
N ALA A 49 -14.96 0.08 -2.35
CA ALA A 49 -16.16 -0.38 -1.64
C ALA A 49 -17.09 -1.14 -2.57
N LYS A 50 -17.15 -0.74 -3.83
CA LYS A 50 -17.95 -1.43 -4.82
C LYS A 50 -17.53 -2.88 -5.02
N TYR A 51 -16.25 -3.17 -4.74
CA TYR A 51 -15.69 -4.52 -4.86
C TYR A 51 -15.41 -5.12 -3.48
N GLN A 52 -16.17 -4.72 -2.47
CA GLN A 52 -16.09 -5.21 -1.10
C GLN A 52 -14.70 -5.05 -0.48
N ASP A 53 -13.95 -4.07 -0.94
CA ASP A 53 -12.63 -3.73 -0.41
C ASP A 53 -11.64 -4.90 -0.47
N THR A 54 -11.82 -5.81 -1.42
CA THR A 54 -10.94 -6.97 -1.51
C THR A 54 -10.48 -7.19 -2.95
N PRO A 55 -9.21 -7.56 -3.13
CA PRO A 55 -8.73 -7.98 -4.46
C PRO A 55 -9.02 -9.44 -4.76
N TYR A 56 -9.64 -10.18 -3.84
CA TYR A 56 -9.71 -11.64 -3.91
C TYR A 56 -11.06 -12.17 -4.35
N SER A 57 -11.79 -11.37 -5.14
CA SER A 57 -12.99 -11.88 -5.80
C SER A 57 -12.63 -13.08 -6.69
N LEU A 58 -13.55 -14.03 -6.84
CA LEU A 58 -13.30 -15.18 -7.70
C LEU A 58 -13.22 -14.81 -9.17
N GLU A 59 -13.91 -13.75 -9.57
CA GLU A 59 -13.85 -13.20 -10.92
C GLU A 59 -13.50 -11.71 -10.83
N PRO A 60 -12.25 -11.39 -10.51
CA PRO A 60 -11.90 -9.99 -10.26
C PRO A 60 -11.79 -9.18 -11.55
N ASN A 61 -12.02 -7.90 -11.42
CA ASN A 61 -11.81 -6.94 -12.50
C ASN A 61 -10.36 -6.46 -12.43
N CYS A 62 -9.54 -6.84 -13.40
CA CYS A 62 -8.11 -6.54 -13.33
C CYS A 62 -7.80 -5.06 -13.49
N LYS A 63 -8.75 -4.27 -13.90
CA LYS A 63 -8.58 -2.83 -14.00
C LYS A 63 -9.14 -2.10 -12.76
N GLU A 64 -10.36 -2.45 -12.35
CA GLU A 64 -11.09 -1.64 -11.38
C GLU A 64 -11.06 -2.19 -9.95
N SER A 65 -10.85 -3.50 -9.76
CA SER A 65 -10.83 -4.08 -8.43
C SER A 65 -9.63 -3.56 -7.62
N PRO A 66 -9.71 -3.62 -6.28
CA PRO A 66 -8.54 -3.25 -5.49
C PRO A 66 -7.31 -4.04 -5.93
N GLY A 67 -6.20 -3.35 -6.09
CA GLY A 67 -4.97 -3.95 -6.57
C GLY A 67 -4.87 -4.04 -8.07
N GLY A 68 -5.86 -3.52 -8.80
CA GLY A 68 -5.84 -3.53 -10.25
C GLY A 68 -5.15 -2.32 -10.86
N LEU A 69 -5.24 -2.22 -12.17
CA LEU A 69 -4.53 -1.18 -12.91
C LEU A 69 -4.96 0.23 -12.54
N ARG A 70 -6.24 0.42 -12.21
CA ARG A 70 -6.71 1.76 -11.85
C ARG A 70 -6.00 2.29 -10.61
N ASP A 71 -5.69 1.42 -9.66
CA ASP A 71 -4.97 1.86 -8.46
C ASP A 71 -3.60 2.42 -8.83
N LEU A 72 -2.92 1.79 -9.77
CA LEU A 72 -1.62 2.29 -10.23
C LEU A 72 -1.76 3.59 -10.99
N GLN A 73 -2.79 3.70 -11.83
CA GLN A 73 -3.05 4.94 -12.57
C GLN A 73 -3.35 6.09 -11.63
N VAL A 74 -4.13 5.84 -10.59
CA VAL A 74 -4.51 6.89 -9.64
C VAL A 74 -3.26 7.43 -8.92
N ILE A 75 -2.35 6.54 -8.52
CA ILE A 75 -1.09 7.00 -7.92
C ILE A 75 -0.37 7.98 -8.85
N LEU A 76 -0.20 7.56 -10.11
CA LEU A 76 0.57 8.37 -11.06
C LEU A 76 -0.15 9.68 -11.40
N TRP A 77 -1.48 9.66 -11.44
CA TRP A 77 -2.23 10.89 -11.66
C TRP A 77 -2.01 11.88 -10.50
N MET A 78 -2.07 11.36 -9.28
CA MET A 78 -1.92 12.22 -8.10
C MET A 78 -0.51 12.76 -7.97
N THR A 79 0.49 11.91 -8.22
CA THR A 79 1.87 12.37 -8.12
C THR A 79 2.22 13.35 -9.24
N ARG A 80 1.65 13.15 -10.42
CA ARG A 80 1.83 14.07 -11.52
C ARG A 80 1.23 15.45 -11.18
N ALA A 81 0.01 15.44 -10.65
CA ALA A 81 -0.65 16.70 -10.26
C ALA A 81 0.13 17.43 -9.19
N ALA A 82 0.81 16.69 -8.32
CA ALA A 82 1.59 17.28 -7.23
C ALA A 82 2.99 17.70 -7.66
N GLY A 83 3.39 17.41 -8.88
CA GLY A 83 4.72 17.77 -9.36
C GLY A 83 5.82 16.80 -8.98
N PHE A 84 5.47 15.61 -8.51
CA PHE A 84 6.45 14.61 -8.10
C PHE A 84 6.82 13.63 -9.21
N GLY A 85 6.16 13.74 -10.37
CA GLY A 85 6.44 12.88 -11.49
C GLY A 85 5.28 12.02 -11.88
N SER A 86 5.41 11.36 -13.05
CA SER A 86 4.35 10.54 -13.62
C SER A 86 4.83 9.16 -14.06
N SER A 87 5.96 8.72 -13.53
CA SER A 87 6.49 7.38 -13.78
C SER A 87 7.12 6.87 -12.50
N TRP A 88 7.26 5.55 -12.41
CA TRP A 88 7.86 4.96 -11.21
C TRP A 88 9.29 5.44 -11.01
N ASN A 89 10.05 5.61 -12.11
CA ASN A 89 11.41 6.10 -12.01
C ASN A 89 11.47 7.54 -11.52
N GLU A 90 10.52 8.37 -11.94
CA GLU A 90 10.46 9.74 -11.45
C GLU A 90 10.10 9.78 -9.97
N LEU A 91 9.20 8.90 -9.53
CA LEU A 91 8.86 8.83 -8.12
C LEU A 91 10.05 8.36 -7.29
N LEU A 92 10.85 7.46 -7.84
CA LEU A 92 12.10 7.03 -7.20
C LEU A 92 13.06 8.21 -7.08
N ALA A 93 13.22 8.98 -8.15
CA ALA A 93 14.11 10.14 -8.14
C ALA A 93 13.67 11.18 -7.12
N ASN A 94 12.36 11.32 -6.91
CA ASN A 94 11.81 12.25 -5.94
C ASN A 94 11.64 11.63 -4.54
N GLN A 95 12.19 10.45 -4.34
CA GLN A 95 12.27 9.79 -3.04
C GLN A 95 10.91 9.42 -2.45
N LEU A 96 9.92 9.24 -3.31
CA LEU A 96 8.62 8.69 -2.89
C LEU A 96 8.63 7.17 -2.86
N LEU A 97 9.58 6.56 -3.56
CA LEU A 97 9.73 5.11 -3.64
C LEU A 97 11.18 4.73 -3.42
N THR A 98 11.42 3.54 -2.90
CA THR A 98 12.74 2.94 -2.96
C THR A 98 12.92 2.32 -4.34
N ARG A 99 14.18 2.00 -4.71
CA ARG A 99 14.47 1.35 -5.98
C ARG A 99 13.73 0.02 -6.12
N ARG A 100 13.71 -0.77 -5.05
CA ARG A 100 13.02 -2.06 -5.04
C ARG A 100 11.52 -1.88 -5.24
N GLU A 101 10.92 -0.89 -4.57
CA GLU A 101 9.50 -0.63 -4.71
C GLU A 101 9.13 -0.21 -6.13
N ALA A 102 9.95 0.65 -6.74
CA ALA A 102 9.71 1.08 -8.12
C ALA A 102 9.78 -0.10 -9.07
N LYS A 103 10.76 -0.98 -8.88
CA LYS A 103 10.91 -2.17 -9.71
C LYS A 103 9.70 -3.09 -9.58
N GLU A 104 9.21 -3.27 -8.36
CA GLU A 104 8.07 -4.15 -8.14
C GLU A 104 6.78 -3.56 -8.70
N LEU A 105 6.59 -2.25 -8.56
CA LEU A 105 5.42 -1.60 -9.16
C LEU A 105 5.43 -1.75 -10.68
N ALA A 106 6.59 -1.53 -11.30
CA ALA A 106 6.70 -1.67 -12.75
C ALA A 106 6.42 -3.10 -13.20
N ALA A 107 6.93 -4.08 -12.48
CA ALA A 107 6.72 -5.48 -12.83
C ALA A 107 5.25 -5.87 -12.69
N ASN A 108 4.60 -5.44 -11.63
CA ASN A 108 3.19 -5.75 -11.43
C ASN A 108 2.31 -5.05 -12.46
N GLU A 109 2.68 -3.82 -12.82
CA GLU A 109 1.96 -3.11 -13.88
C GLU A 109 2.04 -3.86 -15.19
N ARG A 110 3.23 -4.32 -15.54
CA ARG A 110 3.40 -5.09 -16.77
C ARG A 110 2.58 -6.37 -16.77
N LEU A 111 2.57 -7.07 -15.63
CA LEU A 111 1.79 -8.30 -15.52
C LEU A 111 0.30 -8.03 -15.67
N LEU A 112 -0.21 -7.02 -14.98
CA LEU A 112 -1.64 -6.71 -15.08
C LEU A 112 -2.03 -6.26 -16.49
N LYS A 113 -1.16 -5.49 -17.15
CA LYS A 113 -1.42 -5.07 -18.52
C LYS A 113 -1.41 -6.27 -19.47
N THR A 114 -0.49 -7.21 -19.26
CA THR A 114 -0.43 -8.42 -20.06
C THR A 114 -1.68 -9.28 -19.86
N ILE A 115 -2.10 -9.44 -18.61
CA ILE A 115 -3.33 -10.18 -18.32
C ILE A 115 -4.51 -9.55 -19.05
N ARG A 116 -4.64 -8.23 -18.93
CA ARG A 116 -5.76 -7.53 -19.56
C ARG A 116 -5.74 -7.65 -21.06
N ALA A 117 -4.57 -7.48 -21.68
CA ALA A 117 -4.46 -7.57 -23.14
C ALA A 117 -4.81 -8.96 -23.64
N ARG A 118 -4.30 -10.00 -22.96
CA ARG A 118 -4.61 -11.38 -23.38
C ARG A 118 -6.07 -11.71 -23.13
N LEU A 119 -6.64 -11.17 -22.07
CA LEU A 119 -8.06 -11.36 -21.77
C LEU A 119 -8.93 -10.77 -22.89
N HIS A 120 -8.57 -9.57 -23.36
CA HIS A 120 -9.28 -8.93 -24.47
C HIS A 120 -9.19 -9.79 -25.72
N LEU A 121 -8.02 -10.33 -26.02
CA LEU A 121 -7.84 -11.18 -27.18
C LEU A 121 -8.69 -12.45 -27.08
N LEU A 122 -8.67 -13.10 -25.94
CA LEU A 122 -9.43 -14.33 -25.75
C LEU A 122 -10.94 -14.09 -25.82
N ALA A 123 -11.38 -12.98 -25.26
CA ALA A 123 -12.81 -12.64 -25.26
C ALA A 123 -13.28 -12.12 -26.62
N GLY A 124 -12.36 -11.68 -27.44
CA GLY A 124 -12.71 -11.06 -28.72
C GLY A 124 -13.36 -9.71 -28.58
N ARG A 125 -13.21 -9.10 -27.41
CA ARG A 125 -13.79 -7.81 -27.11
C ARG A 125 -13.14 -7.27 -25.88
N ARG A 126 -13.50 -6.05 -25.50
CA ARG A 126 -13.04 -5.47 -24.25
C ARG A 126 -13.60 -6.27 -23.09
N GLN A 127 -12.71 -6.78 -22.25
CA GLN A 127 -13.09 -7.57 -21.11
C GLN A 127 -12.07 -7.38 -20.02
N ASP A 128 -12.49 -6.81 -18.89
CA ASP A 128 -11.59 -6.57 -17.76
C ASP A 128 -11.81 -7.52 -16.59
N VAL A 129 -12.90 -8.30 -16.65
CA VAL A 129 -13.21 -9.26 -15.60
C VAL A 129 -12.62 -10.62 -15.96
N LEU A 130 -11.88 -11.20 -15.03
CA LEU A 130 -11.32 -12.54 -15.22
C LEU A 130 -12.43 -13.57 -14.96
N VAL A 131 -13.31 -13.70 -15.94
CA VAL A 131 -14.45 -14.61 -15.81
C VAL A 131 -13.97 -16.06 -15.81
N PHE A 132 -14.71 -16.92 -15.09
CA PHE A 132 -14.33 -18.33 -14.96
C PHE A 132 -14.04 -18.98 -16.30
N ASP A 133 -14.90 -18.70 -17.29
CA ASP A 133 -14.80 -19.36 -18.60
C ASP A 133 -13.49 -19.09 -19.30
N LEU A 134 -12.81 -18.00 -18.98
CA LEU A 134 -11.57 -17.63 -19.64
C LEU A 134 -10.33 -17.88 -18.80
N GLN A 135 -10.50 -18.24 -17.52
CA GLN A 135 -9.33 -18.36 -16.65
C GLN A 135 -8.39 -19.48 -17.07
N THR A 136 -8.91 -20.62 -17.49
CA THR A 136 -8.07 -21.71 -17.92
C THR A 136 -7.31 -21.36 -19.21
N GLN A 137 -8.02 -20.79 -20.20
CA GLN A 137 -7.39 -20.38 -21.43
C GLN A 137 -6.32 -19.33 -21.19
N LEU A 138 -6.60 -18.38 -20.30
CA LEU A 138 -5.64 -17.35 -19.97
C LEU A 138 -4.40 -17.95 -19.29
N GLY A 139 -4.63 -18.89 -18.38
CA GLY A 139 -3.51 -19.59 -17.74
C GLY A 139 -2.65 -20.33 -18.75
N GLU A 140 -3.29 -20.96 -19.71
CA GLU A 140 -2.55 -21.65 -20.78
C GLU A 140 -1.72 -20.67 -21.61
N ALA A 141 -2.27 -19.48 -21.84
CA ALA A 141 -1.54 -18.44 -22.57
C ALA A 141 -0.30 -17.97 -21.82
N PHE A 142 -0.29 -18.12 -20.50
CA PHE A 142 0.89 -17.82 -19.69
C PHE A 142 1.82 -19.01 -19.55
N GLY A 143 1.49 -20.12 -20.17
CA GLY A 143 2.33 -21.31 -20.13
C GLY A 143 2.07 -22.23 -18.94
N TYR A 144 1.03 -21.98 -18.18
CA TYR A 144 0.71 -22.85 -17.04
C TYR A 144 0.07 -24.13 -17.52
N ARG A 145 0.43 -25.24 -16.86
CA ARG A 145 -0.14 -26.54 -17.13
C ARG A 145 -0.58 -27.17 -15.84
N PRO A 146 -1.64 -27.99 -15.86
CA PRO A 146 -2.09 -28.63 -14.63
C PRO A 146 -1.00 -29.53 -14.06
N ASN A 147 -0.95 -29.64 -12.76
CA ASN A 147 -0.04 -30.56 -12.09
C ASN A 147 -0.80 -31.26 -10.96
N ALA A 148 -0.09 -32.06 -10.16
CA ALA A 148 -0.74 -32.87 -9.12
C ALA A 148 -1.44 -32.01 -8.08
N ALA A 149 -0.99 -30.77 -7.89
CA ALA A 149 -1.51 -29.92 -6.82
C ALA A 149 -2.48 -28.86 -7.31
N LYS A 150 -2.32 -28.34 -8.55
CA LYS A 150 -3.08 -27.17 -8.98
C LYS A 150 -3.51 -27.27 -10.43
N ARG A 151 -4.73 -26.81 -10.68
CA ARG A 151 -5.22 -26.63 -12.05
C ARG A 151 -4.58 -25.39 -12.68
N THR A 152 -4.68 -25.34 -14.01
CA THR A 152 -4.13 -24.19 -14.77
C THR A 152 -4.74 -22.88 -14.30
N SER A 153 -6.06 -22.85 -14.13
CA SER A 153 -6.72 -21.62 -13.68
C SER A 153 -6.28 -21.21 -12.27
N GLU A 154 -6.03 -22.19 -11.40
CA GLU A 154 -5.57 -21.87 -10.05
C GLU A 154 -4.19 -21.24 -10.05
N GLN A 155 -3.30 -21.73 -10.93
CA GLN A 155 -1.96 -21.14 -11.04
C GLN A 155 -2.02 -19.70 -11.51
N LEU A 156 -2.87 -19.43 -12.51
CA LEU A 156 -3.05 -18.08 -13.00
C LEU A 156 -3.61 -17.18 -11.92
N MET A 157 -4.67 -17.62 -11.25
CA MET A 157 -5.33 -16.78 -10.26
C MET A 157 -4.43 -16.51 -9.06
N ARG A 158 -3.61 -17.48 -8.69
CA ARG A 158 -2.64 -17.28 -7.62
C ARG A 158 -1.67 -16.16 -7.98
N ARG A 159 -1.20 -16.18 -9.23
CA ARG A 159 -0.28 -15.13 -9.69
C ARG A 159 -0.98 -13.77 -9.71
N TYR A 160 -2.22 -13.74 -10.18
CA TYR A 160 -2.99 -12.49 -10.18
C TYR A 160 -3.17 -11.96 -8.77
N TYR A 161 -3.58 -12.82 -7.85
CA TYR A 161 -3.82 -12.38 -6.47
C TYR A 161 -2.55 -11.88 -5.80
N TRP A 162 -1.42 -12.50 -6.08
CA TRP A 162 -0.15 -12.03 -5.54
C TRP A 162 0.18 -10.63 -6.05
N ALA A 163 -0.04 -10.40 -7.34
CA ALA A 163 0.20 -9.07 -7.91
C ALA A 163 -0.74 -8.03 -7.31
N ALA A 164 -2.03 -8.37 -7.21
CA ALA A 164 -3.02 -7.44 -6.65
C ALA A 164 -2.72 -7.10 -5.19
N LYS A 165 -2.29 -8.09 -4.43
CA LYS A 165 -1.92 -7.87 -3.03
C LYS A 165 -0.71 -6.94 -2.93
N ALA A 166 0.30 -7.16 -3.76
CA ALA A 166 1.48 -6.31 -3.76
C ALA A 166 1.12 -4.88 -4.14
N VAL A 167 0.27 -4.71 -5.16
CA VAL A 167 -0.17 -3.38 -5.58
C VAL A 167 -0.92 -2.69 -4.45
N THR A 168 -1.82 -3.41 -3.76
CA THR A 168 -2.57 -2.81 -2.65
C THR A 168 -1.63 -2.31 -1.56
N GLN A 169 -0.64 -3.11 -1.21
CA GLN A 169 0.29 -2.73 -0.16
C GLN A 169 1.18 -1.56 -0.56
N LEU A 170 1.74 -1.62 -1.77
CA LEU A 170 2.57 -0.53 -2.25
C LEU A 170 1.77 0.75 -2.45
N ASN A 171 0.53 0.60 -2.91
CA ASN A 171 -0.38 1.73 -3.06
C ASN A 171 -0.54 2.47 -1.73
N THR A 172 -0.77 1.71 -0.66
CA THR A 172 -0.94 2.31 0.67
C THR A 172 0.33 3.06 1.10
N VAL A 173 1.49 2.46 0.90
CA VAL A 173 2.75 3.08 1.29
C VAL A 173 2.98 4.38 0.51
N VAL A 174 2.81 4.32 -0.81
CA VAL A 174 3.06 5.49 -1.66
C VAL A 174 2.07 6.62 -1.36
N LEU A 175 0.80 6.27 -1.18
CA LEU A 175 -0.22 7.28 -0.90
C LEU A 175 0.00 7.95 0.44
N GLN A 176 0.44 7.20 1.45
CA GLN A 176 0.74 7.83 2.73
C GLN A 176 1.92 8.78 2.62
N ASN A 177 2.90 8.44 1.84
CA ASN A 177 4.01 9.36 1.61
C ASN A 177 3.61 10.59 0.79
N UNK A 178 2.80 10.38 -0.07
CA UNK A 178 2.32 11.31 -0.83
C UNK A 178 1.57 12.22 -0.09
N GLU A 179 0.77 11.78 0.81
CA GLU A 179 -0.04 12.60 1.69
C GLU A 179 0.81 13.42 2.65
N ALA A 180 1.82 12.81 3.21
CA ALA A 180 2.71 13.51 4.14
C ALA A 180 3.41 14.69 3.46
N ARG A 181 3.74 14.57 2.19
CA ARG A 181 4.36 15.65 1.44
C ARG A 181 3.36 16.76 1.09
N LEU A 182 2.14 16.37 0.73
CA LEU A 182 1.11 17.34 0.36
C LEU A 182 0.55 18.09 1.55
N PHE A 183 0.44 17.43 2.68
CA PHE A 183 -0.16 18.02 3.89
C PHE A 183 0.82 17.89 5.05
N PRO A 184 1.94 18.63 5.01
CA PRO A 184 2.92 18.52 6.10
C PRO A 184 2.27 18.94 7.41
N THR A 185 2.47 18.12 8.45
CA THR A 185 2.00 18.44 9.77
C THR A 185 3.20 18.85 10.61
N GLU A 186 2.91 19.73 11.60
CA GLU A 186 3.98 20.13 12.48
C GLU A 186 4.46 18.96 13.31
N UNK A 187 5.58 18.98 13.57
CA UNK A 187 6.09 17.94 14.26
C UNK A 187 5.36 17.83 15.50
N GLY A 188 4.79 16.95 15.64
CA GLY A 188 4.07 16.58 16.83
C GLY A 188 4.99 16.04 17.90
N ILE A 189 4.44 15.97 19.08
CA ILE A 189 5.17 15.36 20.19
C ILE A 189 5.34 13.87 19.88
N THR A 190 6.58 13.39 19.96
CA THR A 190 6.89 11.98 19.82
C THR A 190 6.86 11.33 21.19
N ARG A 191 6.04 10.30 21.32
CA ARG A 191 5.94 9.55 22.57
C ARG A 191 6.70 8.23 22.43
N THR A 192 7.75 8.05 23.22
CA THR A 192 8.49 6.80 23.21
C THR A 192 7.67 5.71 23.89
N ILE A 193 7.47 4.60 23.21
CA ILE A 193 6.76 3.46 23.80
C ILE A 193 7.78 2.50 24.42
N ASN A 194 8.77 2.12 23.62
CA ASN A 194 9.91 1.35 24.13
C ASN A 194 11.08 1.63 23.19
N ALA A 195 12.16 0.84 23.28
CA ALA A 195 13.36 1.10 22.49
C ALA A 195 13.10 0.93 20.98
N ARG A 196 12.09 0.22 20.61
CA ARG A 196 11.83 -0.15 19.21
C ARG A 196 10.71 0.65 18.57
N PHE A 197 9.80 1.23 19.34
CA PHE A 197 8.60 1.87 18.81
C PHE A 197 8.32 3.23 19.46
N VAL A 198 7.83 4.13 18.63
CA VAL A 198 7.37 5.44 19.09
C VAL A 198 5.97 5.70 18.54
N GLU A 199 5.28 6.66 19.12
CA GLU A 199 3.97 7.09 18.65
C GLU A 199 4.04 8.57 18.30
N ARG A 200 3.48 8.91 17.15
CA ARG A 200 3.41 10.31 16.72
C ARG A 200 2.07 10.54 16.06
N GLN A 201 1.27 11.43 16.65
CA GLN A 201 -0.04 11.79 16.10
C GLN A 201 -0.95 10.57 15.89
N GLY A 202 -0.90 9.64 16.83
CA GLY A 202 -1.75 8.46 16.78
C GLY A 202 -1.23 7.35 15.89
N MET A 203 -0.07 7.54 15.27
CA MET A 203 0.48 6.53 14.39
C MET A 203 1.68 5.85 15.06
N LEU A 204 1.71 4.53 14.96
CA LEU A 204 2.82 3.74 15.50
C LEU A 204 3.96 3.75 14.49
N GLU A 205 5.15 4.15 14.95
CA GLU A 205 6.34 4.21 14.12
C GLU A 205 7.43 3.31 14.69
N ILE A 206 8.16 2.63 13.79
CA ILE A 206 9.39 1.95 14.19
C ILE A 206 10.44 3.02 14.47
N ALA A 207 11.30 2.73 15.46
CA ALA A 207 12.31 3.71 15.88
C ALA A 207 13.38 3.93 14.81
N ASP A 208 13.67 2.91 14.01
CA ASP A 208 14.60 3.05 12.91
C ASP A 208 14.29 2.04 11.80
N UNK A 209 14.73 2.25 10.81
CA UNK A 209 14.41 1.63 9.63
C UNK A 209 14.81 0.23 9.51
N ASP A 210 15.91 0.00 10.22
CA ASP A 210 16.48 -1.35 10.12
C ASP A 210 15.97 -2.30 11.20
N LEU A 211 14.95 -1.92 11.92
CA LEU A 211 14.48 -2.67 13.08
C LEU A 211 14.19 -4.14 12.75
N TYR A 212 13.42 -4.37 11.70
CA TYR A 212 12.97 -5.74 11.42
C TYR A 212 14.11 -6.64 10.95
N GLN A 213 15.09 -6.07 10.24
CA GLN A 213 16.26 -6.84 9.84
C GLN A 213 17.11 -7.22 11.04
N ARG A 214 17.16 -6.34 12.03
CA ARG A 214 17.97 -6.56 13.23
C ARG A 214 17.26 -7.47 14.23
N GLU A 215 15.95 -7.30 14.32
CA GLU A 215 15.18 -8.08 15.28
C GLU A 215 13.92 -8.64 14.61
N UNK A 216 13.88 -9.66 14.17
CA UNK A 216 12.91 -10.30 13.53
C UNK A 216 11.68 -10.41 14.29
N ALA A 217 11.88 -10.56 15.68
CA ALA A 217 10.71 -10.68 16.55
C ALA A 217 9.92 -9.38 16.62
N ALA A 218 10.49 -8.26 16.23
CA ALA A 218 9.81 -6.98 16.25
C ALA A 218 8.66 -6.92 15.24
N ILE A 219 8.66 -7.78 14.24
CA ILE A 219 7.59 -7.80 13.24
C ILE A 219 6.25 -8.08 13.92
N LEU A 220 6.14 -9.16 14.66
CA LEU A 220 4.90 -9.47 15.38
C LEU A 220 4.68 -8.51 16.55
N GLU A 221 5.77 -8.08 17.18
CA GLU A 221 5.64 -7.13 18.28
C GLU A 221 4.93 -5.85 17.86
N THR A 222 5.11 -5.46 16.61
CA THR A 222 4.42 -4.27 16.09
C THR A 222 2.92 -4.31 16.41
N PHE A 223 2.33 -5.46 16.21
CA PHE A 223 0.88 -5.59 16.38
C PHE A 223 0.48 -5.72 17.85
N LEU A 224 1.34 -6.31 18.66
CA LEU A 224 1.10 -6.35 20.08
C LEU A 224 1.17 -4.94 20.67
N VAL A 225 2.19 -4.17 20.28
CA VAL A 225 2.32 -2.78 20.72
C VAL A 225 1.14 -1.95 20.24
N TYR A 226 0.71 -2.20 19.00
CA TYR A 226 -0.47 -1.52 18.45
C TYR A 226 -1.70 -1.76 19.33
N GLU A 227 -1.92 -3.01 19.76
CA GLU A 227 -3.04 -3.34 20.63
C GLU A 227 -2.94 -2.69 22.01
N GLN A 228 -1.73 -2.68 22.55
CA GLN A 228 -1.53 -2.31 23.96
C GLN A 228 -1.41 -0.82 24.19
N THR A 229 -1.19 -0.03 23.15
CA THR A 229 -0.88 1.37 23.31
C THR A 229 -2.11 2.23 23.08
N ARG A 230 -2.58 2.87 24.13
CA ARG A 230 -3.75 3.73 24.06
C ARG A 230 -3.46 4.91 23.12
N GLY A 231 -4.42 5.21 22.27
CA GLY A 231 -4.33 6.34 21.37
C GLY A 231 -3.71 6.05 20.02
N VAL A 232 -3.17 4.85 19.84
CA VAL A 232 -2.63 4.46 18.52
C VAL A 232 -3.78 3.97 17.66
N LYS A 233 -3.89 4.56 16.46
CA LYS A 233 -5.00 4.26 15.55
C LYS A 233 -4.55 3.70 14.22
N GLY A 234 -3.24 3.58 13.99
CA GLY A 234 -2.74 3.04 12.73
C GLY A 234 -1.24 2.94 12.73
N LEU A 235 -0.71 2.45 11.62
CA LEU A 235 0.73 2.33 11.42
C LEU A 235 1.21 3.45 10.51
N ALA A 236 2.33 4.06 10.88
CA ALA A 236 2.92 5.13 10.08
C ALA A 236 3.46 4.59 8.75
N ALA A 237 3.69 5.49 7.80
CA ALA A 237 4.17 5.11 6.48
C ALA A 237 5.49 4.34 6.55
N ASN A 238 6.40 4.80 7.42
CA ASN A 238 7.69 4.11 7.52
C ASN A 238 7.53 2.69 8.05
N THR A 239 6.57 2.49 8.94
CA THR A 239 6.30 1.15 9.48
C THR A 239 5.70 0.24 8.42
N LEU A 240 4.73 0.74 7.66
CA LEU A 240 4.12 -0.03 6.58
C LEU A 240 5.17 -0.43 5.54
N ARG A 241 6.02 0.53 5.16
CA ARG A 241 7.09 0.25 4.20
C ARG A 241 8.04 -0.81 4.73
N ALA A 242 8.42 -0.67 6.01
CA ALA A 242 9.34 -1.64 6.60
C ALA A 242 8.73 -3.04 6.67
N LEU A 243 7.44 -3.14 6.98
CA LEU A 243 6.75 -4.43 7.00
C LEU A 243 6.73 -5.04 5.60
N TYR A 244 6.43 -4.24 4.59
CA TYR A 244 6.43 -4.74 3.22
C TYR A 244 7.81 -5.26 2.84
N ASN A 245 8.84 -4.49 3.16
CA ASN A 245 10.21 -4.87 2.80
C ASN A 245 10.75 -6.02 3.66
N ALA A 246 10.10 -6.31 4.78
CA ALA A 246 10.50 -7.41 5.65
C ALA A 246 9.86 -8.75 5.28
N ARG A 247 9.05 -8.78 4.23
CA ARG A 247 8.31 -10.01 3.91
C ARG A 247 9.22 -11.18 3.58
N THR A 248 10.41 -10.92 3.05
CA THR A 248 11.36 -11.99 2.77
C THR A 248 11.98 -12.57 4.03
N LEU A 249 11.86 -11.87 5.16
CA LEU A 249 12.33 -12.39 6.45
C LEU A 249 11.34 -13.35 7.10
N MET A 250 10.10 -13.36 6.62
CA MET A 250 9.02 -14.14 7.23
C MET A 250 8.97 -15.53 6.61
N ASP A 251 10.00 -16.31 6.88
CA ASP A 251 10.16 -17.66 6.35
C ASP A 251 9.80 -18.69 7.41
N GLY A 252 10.08 -19.96 7.12
CA GLY A 252 9.77 -21.03 8.05
C GLY A 252 10.49 -20.92 9.37
N LYS A 253 11.75 -20.51 9.34
CA LYS A 253 12.52 -20.33 10.56
C LYS A 253 11.89 -19.25 11.44
N TRP A 254 11.48 -18.15 10.81
CA TRP A 254 10.82 -17.06 11.53
C TRP A 254 9.49 -17.54 12.15
N ARG A 255 8.70 -18.27 11.37
CA ARG A 255 7.38 -18.75 11.85
C ARG A 255 7.53 -19.70 13.04
N ASN A 256 8.58 -20.49 13.04
CA ASN A 256 8.75 -21.54 14.06
C ASN A 256 9.59 -21.09 15.26
N ALA A 257 10.11 -19.86 15.23
CA ALA A 257 10.91 -19.36 16.33
C ALA A 257 10.04 -19.28 17.59
N PRO A 258 10.51 -19.81 18.73
CA PRO A 258 9.70 -19.78 19.95
C PRO A 258 9.29 -18.38 20.37
N ALA A 259 10.16 -17.39 20.20
CA ALA A 259 9.84 -16.02 20.57
C ALA A 259 8.67 -15.50 19.74
N ASN A 260 8.61 -15.84 18.46
CA ASN A 260 7.54 -15.38 17.58
C ASN A 260 6.23 -16.10 17.89
N ARG A 261 6.31 -17.39 18.24
CA ARG A 261 5.12 -18.12 18.65
C ARG A 261 4.53 -17.53 19.93
N ALA A 262 5.38 -17.23 20.90
CA ALA A 262 4.94 -16.59 22.14
C ALA A 262 4.33 -15.23 21.87
N MET A 263 4.94 -14.47 20.96
CA MET A 263 4.44 -13.15 20.61
C MET A 263 3.06 -13.23 19.97
N PHE A 264 2.87 -14.18 19.06
CA PHE A 264 1.57 -14.34 18.41
C PHE A 264 0.49 -14.74 19.43
N LEU A 265 0.83 -15.62 20.36
CA LEU A 265 -0.11 -15.98 21.44
C LEU A 265 -0.47 -14.74 22.27
N SER A 266 0.52 -13.90 22.57
CA SER A 266 0.27 -12.68 23.31
C SER A 266 -0.70 -11.77 22.57
N ILE A 267 -0.57 -11.68 21.24
CA ILE A 267 -1.50 -10.88 20.43
C ILE A 267 -2.92 -11.42 20.56
N LEU A 268 -3.08 -12.72 20.50
CA LEU A 268 -4.40 -13.36 20.60
C LEU A 268 -5.02 -13.23 21.98
N GLN A 269 -4.20 -13.08 23.01
CA GLN A 269 -4.67 -13.04 24.39
C GLN A 269 -5.02 -11.65 24.88
N GLN A 270 -4.80 -10.61 24.07
CA GLN A 270 -5.11 -9.25 24.49
C GLN A 270 -6.62 -9.08 24.64
N PRO A 271 -7.09 -8.42 25.70
CA PRO A 271 -8.52 -8.23 25.92
C PRO A 271 -9.19 -7.32 24.89
N UNK A 272 -8.38 -6.54 24.28
CA UNK A 272 -9.01 -5.67 23.31
C UNK A 272 -8.06 -5.51 22.18
N GLY A 273 -8.69 -5.00 21.24
CA GLY A 273 -7.96 -4.64 20.07
C GLY A 273 -7.56 -5.79 19.16
N ILE A 274 -7.95 -7.00 19.50
CA ILE A 274 -7.51 -8.16 18.75
C ILE A 274 -8.06 -8.14 17.32
N THR A 275 -9.31 -7.75 17.14
CA THR A 275 -9.91 -7.68 15.80
C THR A 275 -9.17 -6.69 14.91
N HIS A 276 -8.88 -5.52 15.46
CA HIS A 276 -8.15 -4.49 14.70
C HIS A 276 -6.73 -4.95 14.39
N ALA A 277 -6.08 -5.60 15.35
CA ALA A 277 -4.70 -6.07 15.15
C ALA A 277 -4.66 -7.16 14.08
N LEU A 278 -5.56 -8.12 14.13
CA LEU A 278 -5.59 -9.20 13.14
C LEU A 278 -5.93 -8.67 11.75
N ARG A 279 -6.84 -7.70 11.67
CA ARG A 279 -7.17 -7.08 10.39
C ARG A 279 -5.94 -6.38 9.81
N LEU A 280 -5.23 -5.66 10.65
CA LEU A 280 -4.02 -4.97 10.22
C LEU A 280 -2.93 -5.94 9.82
N MET A 281 -2.78 -7.04 10.58
CA MET A 281 -1.84 -8.10 10.21
C MET A 281 -2.18 -8.70 8.85
N ASN A 282 -3.47 -8.86 8.60
CA ASN A 282 -3.91 -9.41 7.32
C ASN A 282 -3.64 -8.42 6.18
N GLN A 283 -3.93 -7.15 6.41
CA GLN A 283 -3.72 -6.11 5.39
C GLN A 283 -2.25 -5.97 5.03
N THR A 284 -1.36 -6.19 5.97
CA THR A 284 0.08 -6.07 5.74
C THR A 284 0.72 -7.38 5.31
N SER A 285 -0.05 -8.43 5.13
CA SER A 285 0.40 -9.77 4.75
C SER A 285 1.12 -10.55 5.84
N VAL A 286 1.29 -9.97 7.02
CA VAL A 286 2.01 -10.65 8.09
C VAL A 286 1.24 -11.87 8.57
N LEU A 287 -0.08 -11.75 8.69
CA LEU A 287 -0.90 -12.87 9.16
C LEU A 287 -0.80 -14.06 8.22
N GLY A 288 -0.94 -13.82 6.92
CA GLY A 288 -0.88 -14.90 5.95
C GLY A 288 0.48 -15.58 5.91
N ARG A 289 1.53 -14.81 6.05
CA ARG A 289 2.87 -15.40 6.07
C ARG A 289 3.13 -16.19 7.35
N TYR A 290 2.57 -15.74 8.47
CA TYR A 290 2.72 -16.48 9.71
C TYR A 290 1.89 -17.77 9.70
N LEU A 291 0.68 -17.73 9.13
CA LEU A 291 -0.25 -18.85 9.13
C LEU A 291 -0.24 -19.63 7.82
N VAL A 292 0.88 -19.65 7.10
CA VAL A 292 0.93 -20.29 5.78
C VAL A 292 0.54 -21.77 5.85
N ASN A 293 0.98 -22.47 6.87
CA ASN A 293 0.62 -23.88 7.01
C ASN A 293 -0.84 -24.06 7.40
N PHE A 294 -1.37 -23.13 8.19
CA PHE A 294 -2.78 -23.17 8.57
C PHE A 294 -3.67 -23.00 7.33
N ARG A 295 -3.29 -22.13 6.41
CA ARG A 295 -4.05 -21.94 5.18
C ARG A 295 -4.09 -23.20 4.33
N ARG A 296 -3.00 -23.95 4.30
CA ARG A 296 -2.97 -25.21 3.57
C ARG A 296 -3.94 -26.22 4.17
N ILE A 297 -4.07 -26.21 5.47
CA ILE A 297 -5.00 -27.12 6.17
C ILE A 297 -6.45 -26.74 5.87
N VAL A 298 -6.74 -25.46 5.84
CA VAL A 298 -8.12 -24.96 5.63
C VAL A 298 -8.52 -25.05 4.18
N UNK A 299 -7.58 -24.89 3.65
CA UNK A 299 -7.88 -24.76 2.29
C UNK A 299 -8.04 -25.70 1.46
#